data_f2684f15ec8e6ed30e7b35a9df819f83
#
_entry.id   f2684f15ec8e6ed30e7b35a9df819f83
#
_cell.length_a   1.000
_cell.length_b   1.000
_cell.length_c   1.000
_cell.angle_alpha   90.00
_cell.angle_beta   90.00
_cell.angle_gamma   90.00
#
_symmetry.space_group_name_H-M   'P 1'
#
loop_
_entity.id
_entity.type
_entity.pdbx_description
1 polymer ?
#
loop_
_entity_poly.entity_id
_entity_poly.type
_entity_poly.pdbx_seq_one_letter_code
_entity_poly.pdbx_strand_id
1 'polypeptide(L)'
;VYRQKLTIEDEKEFFQGLVQEISMVKNGRIPLEHYYSANCPDDTFRAIYQAYVKRCKTSKLLDFDDILLYTYELLTNRNDILRGWQKRFSYILVDEFQDINQLQYDVVKLLAKPEDNLFIVGDDDQSIYAFRGAKPEIMLHFPEDYPDAKTELLACNYRSASTIVELSQKVISENSRRYKKELFADRMGGNPVTIQAFEDGKQEELYVKNQVKELLKKGIPYEEMAVLYRTNSGARFLVETLMQYQIPFCMRDTLPNLYEHWIAQDVISYIRIAMGERSRREFLRIMNRPNRYFSRDALDDAQVSFEGLRWFYEEKDWMCDRIDKLEEDLNTLKRMTPYGAINYIRYGIGYEEYLKEYAGYRKIKAEELFEVMEELALSAKGFKSFSDWFVHIEEYTQQLKEQAKKQASEKKGITISTLHSIKGLEFDAVFLMDVNEGSLPYHKAVTESSIEEERRLFYVGITRARKFLWILYAKNRHDKELEVSRFLTESGLVLKEEKDKKK
;
A
#
# COMPACT_ATOMS: atom_id res chain seq x y z
N VAL A 1 -7.44 -0.64 -23.34
CA VAL A 1 -8.18 0.03 -22.27
C VAL A 1 -9.14 1.05 -22.88
N TYR A 2 -8.67 2.12 -23.52
CA TYR A 2 -9.53 3.18 -24.11
C TYR A 2 -10.57 2.67 -25.11
N ARG A 3 -10.25 1.63 -25.90
CA ARG A 3 -11.21 1.01 -26.84
C ARG A 3 -12.35 0.30 -26.15
N GLN A 4 -12.20 -0.09 -24.88
CA GLN A 4 -13.22 -0.78 -24.08
C GLN A 4 -14.16 0.20 -23.35
N LYS A 5 -14.04 1.51 -23.59
CA LYS A 5 -14.87 2.58 -23.01
C LYS A 5 -14.95 2.54 -21.47
N LEU A 6 -13.88 2.09 -20.81
CA LEU A 6 -13.80 2.12 -19.35
C LEU A 6 -13.59 3.56 -18.87
N THR A 7 -14.36 3.98 -17.90
CA THR A 7 -14.10 5.21 -17.17
C THR A 7 -13.11 4.91 -16.05
N ILE A 8 -11.91 5.46 -16.16
CA ILE A 8 -10.80 5.24 -15.23
C ILE A 8 -10.37 6.59 -14.70
N GLU A 9 -10.50 6.82 -13.41
CA GLU A 9 -10.10 8.06 -12.75
C GLU A 9 -8.64 8.00 -12.29
N ASP A 10 -8.23 6.86 -11.71
CA ASP A 10 -6.82 6.59 -11.42
C ASP A 10 -6.25 5.58 -12.41
N GLU A 11 -5.65 6.09 -13.49
CA GLU A 11 -5.02 5.26 -14.52
C GLU A 11 -3.83 4.47 -13.94
N LYS A 12 -3.08 5.05 -13.01
CA LYS A 12 -1.88 4.43 -12.46
C LYS A 12 -2.23 3.22 -11.61
N GLU A 13 -3.17 3.35 -10.70
CA GLU A 13 -3.66 2.26 -9.86
C GLU A 13 -4.28 1.14 -10.72
N PHE A 14 -5.13 1.52 -11.66
CA PHE A 14 -5.75 0.57 -12.58
C PHE A 14 -4.74 -0.24 -13.38
N PHE A 15 -3.71 0.42 -13.96
CA PHE A 15 -2.68 -0.28 -14.70
C PHE A 15 -1.82 -1.18 -13.81
N GLN A 16 -1.52 -0.75 -12.58
CA GLN A 16 -0.81 -1.59 -11.60
C GLN A 16 -1.61 -2.85 -11.26
N GLY A 17 -2.90 -2.72 -11.01
CA GLY A 17 -3.80 -3.86 -10.77
C GLY A 17 -3.84 -4.82 -11.96
N LEU A 18 -3.97 -4.32 -13.20
CA LEU A 18 -3.94 -5.16 -14.39
C LEU A 18 -2.62 -5.90 -14.57
N VAL A 19 -1.48 -5.24 -14.32
CA VAL A 19 -0.16 -5.88 -14.41
C VAL A 19 -0.03 -7.01 -13.39
N GLN A 20 -0.50 -6.80 -12.16
CA GLN A 20 -0.52 -7.86 -11.15
C GLN A 20 -1.39 -9.05 -11.56
N GLU A 21 -2.57 -8.81 -12.10
CA GLU A 21 -3.46 -9.88 -12.58
C GLU A 21 -2.85 -10.64 -13.76
N ILE A 22 -2.22 -9.94 -14.71
CA ILE A 22 -1.49 -10.58 -15.82
C ILE A 22 -0.38 -11.48 -15.29
N SER A 23 0.37 -11.00 -14.30
CA SER A 23 1.43 -11.77 -13.63
C SER A 23 0.87 -13.02 -12.93
N MET A 24 -0.26 -12.89 -12.21
CA MET A 24 -0.93 -14.03 -11.55
C MET A 24 -1.39 -15.08 -12.56
N VAL A 25 -1.98 -14.68 -13.67
CA VAL A 25 -2.41 -15.60 -14.75
C VAL A 25 -1.22 -16.37 -15.32
N LYS A 26 -0.11 -15.66 -15.64
CA LYS A 26 1.09 -16.28 -16.20
C LYS A 26 1.79 -17.22 -15.21
N ASN A 27 2.09 -16.75 -14.02
CA ASN A 27 2.80 -17.53 -13.00
C ASN A 27 1.98 -18.70 -12.46
N GLY A 28 0.65 -18.53 -12.39
CA GLY A 28 -0.27 -19.61 -12.01
C GLY A 28 -0.60 -20.57 -13.15
N ARG A 29 -0.19 -20.26 -14.39
CA ARG A 29 -0.59 -20.99 -15.61
C ARG A 29 -2.11 -21.19 -15.66
N ILE A 30 -2.86 -20.14 -15.25
CA ILE A 30 -4.31 -20.21 -15.16
C ILE A 30 -4.91 -20.04 -16.56
N PRO A 31 -5.76 -20.97 -17.04
CA PRO A 31 -6.49 -20.77 -18.27
C PRO A 31 -7.30 -19.47 -18.20
N LEU A 32 -7.16 -18.60 -19.22
CA LEU A 32 -7.74 -17.25 -19.19
C LEU A 32 -9.26 -17.26 -19.02
N GLU A 33 -9.96 -18.28 -19.50
CA GLU A 33 -11.39 -18.52 -19.34
C GLU A 33 -11.80 -18.77 -17.88
N HIS A 34 -10.87 -19.22 -17.02
CA HIS A 34 -11.13 -19.50 -15.61
C HIS A 34 -10.62 -18.40 -14.69
N TYR A 35 -10.12 -17.29 -15.23
CA TYR A 35 -9.68 -16.15 -14.44
C TYR A 35 -10.76 -15.08 -14.35
N TYR A 36 -11.03 -14.61 -13.14
CA TYR A 36 -12.00 -13.56 -12.82
C TYR A 36 -11.26 -12.33 -12.30
N SER A 37 -11.39 -11.21 -13.03
CA SER A 37 -10.69 -9.98 -12.71
C SER A 37 -11.34 -9.22 -11.55
N ALA A 38 -10.52 -8.72 -10.64
CA ALA A 38 -10.97 -7.81 -9.59
C ALA A 38 -10.98 -6.33 -10.03
N ASN A 39 -10.31 -5.99 -11.16
CA ASN A 39 -10.10 -4.62 -11.60
C ASN A 39 -11.07 -4.15 -12.70
N CYS A 40 -11.62 -5.07 -13.48
CA CYS A 40 -12.58 -4.74 -14.55
C CYS A 40 -13.45 -5.95 -14.91
N PRO A 41 -14.49 -5.78 -15.75
CA PRO A 41 -15.28 -6.91 -16.24
C PRO A 41 -14.42 -7.97 -16.92
N ASP A 42 -14.73 -9.25 -16.70
CA ASP A 42 -13.91 -10.40 -17.12
C ASP A 42 -13.59 -10.41 -18.63
N ASP A 43 -14.60 -10.13 -19.48
CA ASP A 43 -14.40 -10.06 -20.93
C ASP A 43 -13.45 -8.93 -21.33
N THR A 44 -13.51 -7.81 -20.59
CA THR A 44 -12.60 -6.68 -20.79
C THR A 44 -11.18 -7.06 -20.40
N PHE A 45 -11.00 -7.73 -19.27
CA PHE A 45 -9.69 -8.22 -18.84
C PHE A 45 -9.11 -9.20 -19.87
N ARG A 46 -9.92 -10.17 -20.32
CA ARG A 46 -9.49 -11.14 -21.34
C ARG A 46 -9.04 -10.47 -22.63
N ALA A 47 -9.80 -9.46 -23.10
CA ALA A 47 -9.43 -8.69 -24.28
C ALA A 47 -8.12 -7.89 -24.08
N ILE A 48 -7.92 -7.29 -22.89
CA ILE A 48 -6.69 -6.56 -22.54
C ILE A 48 -5.51 -7.54 -22.48
N TYR A 49 -5.65 -8.67 -21.81
CA TYR A 49 -4.62 -9.70 -21.71
C TYR A 49 -4.17 -10.20 -23.09
N GLN A 50 -5.12 -10.56 -23.96
CA GLN A 50 -4.83 -11.02 -25.32
C GLN A 50 -4.13 -9.94 -26.15
N ALA A 51 -4.57 -8.68 -26.03
CA ALA A 51 -3.95 -7.56 -26.72
C ALA A 51 -2.52 -7.31 -26.21
N TYR A 52 -2.29 -7.43 -24.90
CA TYR A 52 -0.98 -7.32 -24.27
C TYR A 52 -0.01 -8.39 -24.80
N VAL A 53 -0.40 -9.66 -24.72
CA VAL A 53 0.41 -10.79 -25.19
C VAL A 53 0.70 -10.67 -26.71
N LYS A 54 -0.31 -10.31 -27.50
CA LYS A 54 -0.13 -10.08 -28.94
C LYS A 54 0.88 -8.96 -29.21
N ARG A 55 0.82 -7.86 -28.45
CA ARG A 55 1.73 -6.72 -28.61
C ARG A 55 3.17 -7.09 -28.23
N CYS A 56 3.36 -7.80 -27.11
CA CYS A 56 4.67 -8.32 -26.71
C CYS A 56 5.27 -9.20 -27.80
N LYS A 57 4.51 -10.18 -28.32
CA LYS A 57 4.95 -11.03 -29.43
C LYS A 57 5.33 -10.24 -30.70
N THR A 58 4.49 -9.30 -31.09
CA THR A 58 4.74 -8.48 -32.30
C THR A 58 5.99 -7.61 -32.15
N SER A 59 6.21 -7.06 -30.96
CA SER A 59 7.37 -6.21 -30.65
C SER A 59 8.61 -7.02 -30.26
N LYS A 60 8.53 -8.35 -30.22
CA LYS A 60 9.60 -9.27 -29.77
C LYS A 60 10.11 -8.92 -28.37
N LEU A 61 9.21 -8.55 -27.47
CA LEU A 61 9.47 -8.24 -26.07
C LEU A 61 8.98 -9.37 -25.19
N LEU A 62 9.71 -9.60 -24.10
CA LEU A 62 9.34 -10.51 -23.02
C LEU A 62 9.27 -9.70 -21.73
N ASP A 63 8.27 -9.94 -20.91
CA ASP A 63 8.29 -9.50 -19.53
C ASP A 63 8.96 -10.57 -18.64
N PHE A 64 9.14 -10.27 -17.35
CA PHE A 64 9.79 -11.19 -16.41
C PHE A 64 9.02 -12.51 -16.23
N ASP A 65 7.69 -12.46 -16.30
CA ASP A 65 6.83 -13.64 -16.18
C ASP A 65 6.94 -14.51 -17.43
N ASP A 66 7.04 -13.89 -18.63
CA ASP A 66 7.30 -14.60 -19.89
C ASP A 66 8.64 -15.36 -19.86
N ILE A 67 9.68 -14.75 -19.26
CA ILE A 67 10.98 -15.42 -19.13
C ILE A 67 10.86 -16.72 -18.34
N LEU A 68 10.13 -16.68 -17.22
CA LEU A 68 9.90 -17.89 -16.41
C LEU A 68 9.04 -18.91 -17.15
N LEU A 69 7.92 -18.47 -17.72
CA LEU A 69 6.98 -19.35 -18.42
C LEU A 69 7.64 -20.05 -19.62
N TYR A 70 8.33 -19.31 -20.46
CA TYR A 70 9.00 -19.88 -21.63
C TYR A 70 10.23 -20.71 -21.24
N THR A 71 10.90 -20.40 -20.13
CA THR A 71 11.95 -21.29 -19.59
C THR A 71 11.36 -22.63 -19.20
N TYR A 72 10.24 -22.64 -18.47
CA TYR A 72 9.54 -23.87 -18.12
C TYR A 72 9.09 -24.65 -19.35
N GLU A 73 8.45 -24.00 -20.33
CA GLU A 73 8.00 -24.61 -21.57
C GLU A 73 9.19 -25.17 -22.39
N LEU A 74 10.30 -24.43 -22.48
CA LEU A 74 11.51 -24.85 -23.16
C LEU A 74 12.09 -26.10 -22.53
N LEU A 75 12.28 -26.12 -21.22
CA LEU A 75 12.85 -27.25 -20.50
C LEU A 75 11.93 -28.46 -20.53
N THR A 76 10.63 -28.27 -20.54
CA THR A 76 9.65 -29.38 -20.63
C THR A 76 9.61 -29.99 -22.04
N ASN A 77 9.70 -29.16 -23.10
CA ASN A 77 9.54 -29.66 -24.48
C ASN A 77 10.86 -30.02 -25.18
N ARG A 78 12.01 -29.55 -24.64
CA ARG A 78 13.33 -29.77 -25.24
C ARG A 78 14.25 -30.50 -24.28
N ASN A 79 14.13 -31.84 -24.26
CA ASN A 79 14.93 -32.71 -23.39
C ASN A 79 16.44 -32.58 -23.64
N ASP A 80 16.87 -32.28 -24.85
CA ASP A 80 18.27 -32.02 -25.18
C ASP A 80 18.82 -30.80 -24.42
N ILE A 81 18.04 -29.72 -24.37
CA ILE A 81 18.40 -28.51 -23.65
C ILE A 81 18.36 -28.78 -22.12
N LEU A 82 17.29 -29.43 -21.64
CA LEU A 82 17.16 -29.77 -20.21
C LEU A 82 18.38 -30.58 -19.73
N ARG A 83 18.72 -31.64 -20.44
CA ARG A 83 19.90 -32.48 -20.09
C ARG A 83 21.20 -31.70 -20.12
N GLY A 84 21.33 -30.72 -21.03
CA GLY A 84 22.49 -29.83 -21.09
C GLY A 84 22.65 -29.02 -19.81
N TRP A 85 21.55 -28.47 -19.30
CA TRP A 85 21.54 -27.70 -18.05
C TRP A 85 21.71 -28.60 -16.82
N GLN A 86 21.03 -29.74 -16.75
CA GLN A 86 21.19 -30.71 -15.66
C GLN A 86 22.65 -31.16 -15.47
N LYS A 87 23.38 -31.41 -16.57
CA LYS A 87 24.81 -31.77 -16.52
C LYS A 87 25.70 -30.61 -16.07
N ARG A 88 25.23 -29.37 -16.20
CA ARG A 88 26.00 -28.19 -15.83
C ARG A 88 25.97 -27.92 -14.34
N PHE A 89 24.86 -28.25 -13.68
CA PHE A 89 24.64 -28.01 -12.26
C PHE A 89 24.73 -29.32 -11.48
N SER A 90 25.80 -29.49 -10.72
CA SER A 90 25.95 -30.65 -9.83
C SER A 90 25.16 -30.46 -8.52
N TYR A 91 24.92 -29.20 -8.13
CA TYR A 91 24.15 -28.81 -6.94
C TYR A 91 23.33 -27.57 -7.28
N ILE A 92 22.13 -27.47 -6.74
CA ILE A 92 21.26 -26.32 -6.82
C ILE A 92 20.98 -25.84 -5.40
N LEU A 93 21.33 -24.61 -5.10
CA LEU A 93 21.10 -23.96 -3.80
C LEU A 93 20.14 -22.81 -4.01
N VAL A 94 19.04 -22.78 -3.24
CA VAL A 94 18.01 -21.76 -3.32
C VAL A 94 17.88 -21.09 -1.96
N ASP A 95 18.14 -19.79 -1.92
CA ASP A 95 17.93 -18.96 -0.75
C ASP A 95 16.54 -18.29 -0.82
N GLU A 96 16.04 -17.83 0.33
CA GLU A 96 14.70 -17.21 0.47
C GLU A 96 13.58 -18.08 -0.14
N PHE A 97 13.67 -19.40 0.07
CA PHE A 97 12.79 -20.36 -0.60
C PHE A 97 11.29 -20.17 -0.28
N GLN A 98 10.94 -19.53 0.82
CA GLN A 98 9.56 -19.20 1.18
C GLN A 98 8.90 -18.19 0.23
N ASP A 99 9.68 -17.49 -0.59
CA ASP A 99 9.17 -16.43 -1.48
C ASP A 99 8.97 -16.89 -2.93
N ILE A 100 9.25 -18.17 -3.24
CA ILE A 100 9.09 -18.68 -4.60
C ILE A 100 7.61 -18.93 -4.95
N ASN A 101 7.30 -18.79 -6.24
CA ASN A 101 6.02 -19.21 -6.79
C ASN A 101 6.08 -20.63 -7.38
N GLN A 102 4.91 -21.18 -7.76
CA GLN A 102 4.83 -22.54 -8.28
C GLN A 102 5.64 -22.75 -9.56
N LEU A 103 5.66 -21.77 -10.46
CA LEU A 103 6.38 -21.87 -11.73
C LEU A 103 7.91 -21.90 -11.51
N GLN A 104 8.41 -21.09 -10.57
CA GLN A 104 9.81 -21.11 -10.16
C GLN A 104 10.19 -22.47 -9.56
N TYR A 105 9.34 -23.00 -8.69
CA TYR A 105 9.57 -24.32 -8.10
C TYR A 105 9.59 -25.44 -9.15
N ASP A 106 8.66 -25.41 -10.10
CA ASP A 106 8.61 -26.39 -11.18
C ASP A 106 9.89 -26.36 -12.05
N VAL A 107 10.43 -25.17 -12.33
CA VAL A 107 11.71 -25.01 -13.05
C VAL A 107 12.86 -25.60 -12.22
N VAL A 108 12.91 -25.30 -10.91
CA VAL A 108 13.94 -25.85 -10.01
C VAL A 108 13.87 -27.39 -9.97
N LYS A 109 12.68 -27.97 -9.87
CA LYS A 109 12.46 -29.44 -9.88
C LYS A 109 12.95 -30.08 -11.18
N LEU A 110 12.68 -29.45 -12.34
CA LEU A 110 13.18 -29.92 -13.63
C LEU A 110 14.71 -29.92 -13.68
N LEU A 111 15.33 -28.85 -13.21
CA LEU A 111 16.79 -28.70 -13.25
C LEU A 111 17.52 -29.64 -12.26
N ALA A 112 16.92 -29.96 -11.11
CA ALA A 112 17.50 -30.77 -10.07
C ALA A 112 17.60 -32.24 -10.46
N LYS A 113 16.72 -32.72 -11.35
CA LYS A 113 16.71 -34.13 -11.83
C LYS A 113 17.94 -34.45 -12.69
N PRO A 114 18.39 -35.72 -12.71
CA PRO A 114 17.89 -36.86 -11.92
C PRO A 114 18.50 -36.94 -10.52
N GLU A 115 19.54 -36.15 -10.22
CA GLU A 115 20.37 -36.29 -9.02
C GLU A 115 19.67 -35.78 -7.74
N ASP A 116 18.74 -34.85 -7.89
CA ASP A 116 18.01 -34.17 -6.80
C ASP A 116 18.94 -33.56 -5.73
N ASN A 117 20.12 -33.11 -6.12
CA ASN A 117 21.07 -32.41 -5.25
C ASN A 117 20.60 -30.99 -5.02
N LEU A 118 19.49 -30.85 -4.30
CA LEU A 118 18.83 -29.59 -4.01
C LEU A 118 19.00 -29.19 -2.54
N PHE A 119 19.46 -28.00 -2.30
CA PHE A 119 19.58 -27.38 -0.98
C PHE A 119 18.76 -26.12 -0.92
N ILE A 120 17.81 -26.04 -0.01
CA ILE A 120 16.93 -24.89 0.17
C ILE A 120 17.14 -24.25 1.53
N VAL A 121 17.12 -22.93 1.58
CA VAL A 121 17.16 -22.16 2.82
C VAL A 121 16.00 -21.17 2.80
N GLY A 122 15.31 -21.01 3.92
CA GLY A 122 14.22 -20.06 4.03
C GLY A 122 13.63 -20.01 5.43
N ASP A 123 12.77 -19.05 5.64
CA ASP A 123 12.01 -18.85 6.86
C ASP A 123 10.53 -18.64 6.49
N ASP A 124 9.70 -19.65 6.67
CA ASP A 124 8.27 -19.63 6.36
C ASP A 124 7.52 -18.51 7.13
N ASP A 125 8.02 -18.09 8.31
CA ASP A 125 7.48 -16.97 9.06
C ASP A 125 7.79 -15.61 8.41
N GLN A 126 8.67 -15.55 7.42
CA GLN A 126 8.99 -14.34 6.64
C GLN A 126 8.39 -14.35 5.21
N SER A 127 7.48 -15.27 4.90
CA SER A 127 6.77 -15.28 3.63
C SER A 127 5.69 -14.21 3.60
N ILE A 128 5.93 -13.12 2.87
CA ILE A 128 5.07 -11.92 2.80
C ILE A 128 4.79 -11.46 1.37
N TYR A 129 5.04 -12.29 0.36
CA TYR A 129 4.88 -11.95 -1.05
C TYR A 129 3.81 -12.79 -1.76
N ALA A 130 2.74 -13.22 -1.05
CA ALA A 130 1.63 -13.94 -1.67
C ALA A 130 0.95 -13.11 -2.78
N PHE A 131 0.91 -11.79 -2.64
CA PHE A 131 0.43 -10.88 -3.69
C PHE A 131 1.28 -10.89 -4.97
N ARG A 132 2.50 -11.45 -4.94
CA ARG A 132 3.35 -11.72 -6.11
C ARG A 132 3.32 -13.19 -6.54
N GLY A 133 2.42 -14.00 -5.95
CA GLY A 133 2.27 -15.42 -6.24
C GLY A 133 3.18 -16.33 -5.43
N ALA A 134 3.90 -15.83 -4.42
CA ALA A 134 4.64 -16.67 -3.48
C ALA A 134 3.69 -17.61 -2.74
N LYS A 135 4.12 -18.84 -2.51
CA LYS A 135 3.34 -19.89 -1.84
C LYS A 135 4.18 -20.51 -0.74
N PRO A 136 4.02 -20.08 0.52
CA PRO A 136 4.77 -20.67 1.66
C PRO A 136 4.51 -22.16 1.80
N GLU A 137 3.35 -22.65 1.32
CA GLU A 137 3.00 -24.07 1.29
C GLU A 137 4.03 -24.91 0.54
N ILE A 138 4.70 -24.37 -0.49
CA ILE A 138 5.74 -25.06 -1.23
C ILE A 138 6.88 -25.48 -0.30
N MET A 139 7.29 -24.58 0.59
CA MET A 139 8.33 -24.87 1.57
C MET A 139 7.84 -25.87 2.63
N LEU A 140 6.60 -25.71 3.10
CA LEU A 140 6.02 -26.60 4.12
C LEU A 140 5.83 -28.03 3.60
N HIS A 141 5.49 -28.21 2.31
CA HIS A 141 5.32 -29.51 1.68
C HIS A 141 6.60 -30.06 0.99
N PHE A 142 7.73 -29.35 1.12
CA PHE A 142 9.00 -29.81 0.51
C PHE A 142 9.41 -31.21 0.93
N PRO A 143 9.25 -31.66 2.22
CA PRO A 143 9.54 -33.03 2.61
C PRO A 143 8.64 -34.11 1.96
N GLU A 144 7.45 -33.74 1.46
CA GLU A 144 6.56 -34.62 0.73
C GLU A 144 7.08 -34.88 -0.69
N ASP A 145 7.63 -33.83 -1.34
CA ASP A 145 8.26 -33.92 -2.65
C ASP A 145 9.65 -34.60 -2.60
N TYR A 146 10.36 -34.46 -1.47
CA TYR A 146 11.70 -34.99 -1.23
C TYR A 146 11.77 -35.73 0.13
N PRO A 147 11.25 -36.99 0.23
CA PRO A 147 11.16 -37.71 1.51
C PRO A 147 12.51 -37.99 2.19
N ASP A 148 13.58 -38.03 1.41
CA ASP A 148 14.95 -38.30 1.92
C ASP A 148 15.68 -37.01 2.32
N ALA A 149 15.01 -35.81 2.20
CA ALA A 149 15.61 -34.55 2.57
C ALA A 149 15.86 -34.46 4.07
N LYS A 150 17.04 -33.98 4.45
CA LYS A 150 17.37 -33.68 5.85
C LYS A 150 16.98 -32.23 6.15
N THR A 151 16.25 -32.04 7.25
CA THR A 151 15.85 -30.74 7.72
C THR A 151 16.69 -30.34 8.94
N GLU A 152 17.32 -29.18 8.87
CA GLU A 152 18.10 -28.60 9.96
C GLU A 152 17.53 -27.24 10.34
N LEU A 153 17.41 -26.95 11.63
CA LEU A 153 16.92 -25.70 12.17
C LEU A 153 18.09 -24.80 12.62
N LEU A 154 18.18 -23.61 12.04
CA LEU A 154 19.08 -22.54 12.54
C LEU A 154 18.36 -21.78 13.67
N ALA A 155 18.43 -22.31 14.90
CA ALA A 155 17.65 -21.83 16.03
C ALA A 155 18.22 -20.56 16.69
N CYS A 156 19.52 -20.29 16.52
CA CYS A 156 20.17 -19.13 17.17
C CYS A 156 20.01 -17.86 16.35
N ASN A 157 19.39 -16.83 16.97
CA ASN A 157 19.28 -15.49 16.39
C ASN A 157 20.43 -14.60 16.86
N TYR A 158 21.33 -14.23 15.95
CA TYR A 158 22.49 -13.37 16.22
C TYR A 158 22.20 -11.87 16.04
N ARG A 159 21.04 -11.52 15.48
CA ARG A 159 20.66 -10.14 15.14
C ARG A 159 20.10 -9.38 16.33
N SER A 160 19.05 -9.91 16.89
CA SER A 160 18.17 -9.20 17.83
C SER A 160 18.42 -9.59 19.28
N ALA A 161 18.20 -8.65 20.19
CA ALA A 161 18.19 -8.90 21.62
C ALA A 161 17.10 -9.92 22.03
N SER A 162 17.29 -10.66 23.14
CA SER A 162 16.35 -11.74 23.55
C SER A 162 14.94 -11.23 23.76
N THR A 163 14.75 -10.02 24.30
CA THR A 163 13.42 -9.41 24.49
C THR A 163 12.63 -9.26 23.19
N ILE A 164 13.31 -8.97 22.08
CA ILE A 164 12.71 -8.84 20.76
C ILE A 164 12.41 -10.21 20.18
N VAL A 165 13.34 -11.16 20.30
CA VAL A 165 13.13 -12.55 19.82
C VAL A 165 11.94 -13.21 20.53
N GLU A 166 11.88 -13.11 21.86
CA GLU A 166 10.78 -13.67 22.67
C GLU A 166 9.43 -13.07 22.27
N LEU A 167 9.38 -11.74 22.07
CA LEU A 167 8.14 -11.08 21.66
C LEU A 167 7.73 -11.52 20.25
N SER A 168 8.69 -11.58 19.32
CA SER A 168 8.42 -11.99 17.94
C SER A 168 7.88 -13.43 17.87
N GLN A 169 8.40 -14.33 18.70
CA GLN A 169 7.90 -15.70 18.80
C GLN A 169 6.47 -15.77 19.34
N LYS A 170 6.14 -14.98 20.40
CA LYS A 170 4.76 -14.90 20.89
C LYS A 170 3.78 -14.47 19.82
N VAL A 171 4.14 -13.47 19.00
CA VAL A 171 3.28 -12.99 17.91
C VAL A 171 3.09 -14.06 16.84
N ILE A 172 4.18 -14.66 16.37
CA ILE A 172 4.12 -15.58 15.22
C ILE A 172 3.58 -16.99 15.60
N SER A 173 3.61 -17.36 16.88
CA SER A 173 3.10 -18.64 17.34
C SER A 173 1.59 -18.81 17.15
N GLU A 174 0.86 -17.70 17.00
CA GLU A 174 -0.59 -17.68 16.72
C GLU A 174 -0.91 -18.12 15.26
N ASN A 175 0.09 -18.21 14.37
CA ASN A 175 -0.11 -18.78 13.04
C ASN A 175 -0.12 -20.32 13.11
N SER A 176 -1.08 -20.94 12.43
CA SER A 176 -1.25 -22.38 12.39
C SER A 176 -0.38 -23.04 11.29
N ARG A 177 -0.21 -22.37 10.13
CA ARG A 177 0.49 -22.86 8.94
C ARG A 177 1.95 -22.44 8.95
N ARG A 178 2.75 -23.14 9.75
CA ARG A 178 4.18 -22.86 9.92
C ARG A 178 4.94 -24.07 10.46
N TYR A 179 6.25 -24.10 10.26
CA TYR A 179 7.13 -25.00 11.01
C TYR A 179 7.16 -24.58 12.49
N LYS A 180 7.02 -25.53 13.39
CA LYS A 180 7.23 -25.26 14.82
C LYS A 180 8.71 -25.06 15.07
N LYS A 181 9.08 -23.86 15.50
CA LYS A 181 10.47 -23.43 15.73
C LYS A 181 10.58 -22.81 17.13
N GLU A 182 11.60 -23.19 17.86
CA GLU A 182 12.01 -22.50 19.08
C GLU A 182 13.31 -21.77 18.77
N LEU A 183 13.23 -20.44 18.72
CA LEU A 183 14.37 -19.58 18.47
C LEU A 183 14.88 -19.02 19.79
N PHE A 184 16.19 -18.92 19.93
CA PHE A 184 16.83 -18.23 21.04
C PHE A 184 17.81 -17.19 20.54
N ALA A 185 18.01 -16.13 21.33
CA ALA A 185 18.93 -15.07 20.98
C ALA A 185 20.35 -15.38 21.49
N ASP A 186 21.35 -15.14 20.68
CA ASP A 186 22.76 -15.12 21.12
C ASP A 186 23.00 -13.96 22.10
N ARG A 187 22.36 -12.81 21.86
CA ARG A 187 22.47 -11.61 22.70
C ARG A 187 21.47 -11.66 23.84
N MET A 188 21.93 -12.16 24.98
CA MET A 188 21.13 -12.23 26.19
C MET A 188 20.83 -10.84 26.76
N GLY A 189 19.60 -10.64 27.25
CA GLY A 189 19.12 -9.35 27.74
C GLY A 189 18.72 -8.40 26.61
N GLY A 190 18.68 -7.12 26.89
CA GLY A 190 18.29 -6.06 25.93
C GLY A 190 17.37 -5.04 26.58
N ASN A 191 17.05 -4.02 25.84
CA ASN A 191 16.08 -3.02 26.25
C ASN A 191 14.67 -3.63 26.24
N PRO A 192 13.81 -3.28 27.21
CA PRO A 192 12.42 -3.68 27.15
C PRO A 192 11.78 -3.19 25.86
N VAL A 193 10.96 -4.03 25.23
CA VAL A 193 10.12 -3.58 24.12
C VAL A 193 9.07 -2.63 24.67
N THR A 194 8.93 -1.47 24.05
CA THR A 194 7.93 -0.46 24.44
C THR A 194 6.66 -0.65 23.62
N ILE A 195 5.54 -0.96 24.27
CA ILE A 195 4.22 -0.97 23.65
C ILE A 195 3.44 0.17 24.27
N GLN A 196 2.96 1.12 23.45
CA GLN A 196 2.35 2.33 23.97
C GLN A 196 1.14 2.78 23.16
N ALA A 197 0.07 3.13 23.87
CA ALA A 197 -1.13 3.75 23.35
C ALA A 197 -1.04 5.28 23.39
N PHE A 198 -1.61 5.94 22.39
CA PHE A 198 -1.76 7.39 22.30
C PHE A 198 -3.23 7.75 22.10
N GLU A 199 -3.62 8.95 22.52
CA GLU A 199 -5.01 9.40 22.31
C GLU A 199 -5.30 9.61 20.82
N ASP A 200 -4.30 10.07 20.06
CA ASP A 200 -4.41 10.28 18.61
C ASP A 200 -3.08 10.07 17.88
N GLY A 201 -3.12 9.99 16.55
CA GLY A 201 -1.93 9.81 15.71
C GLY A 201 -0.91 10.96 15.82
N LYS A 202 -1.36 12.18 16.11
CA LYS A 202 -0.45 13.33 16.27
C LYS A 202 0.44 13.18 17.52
N GLN A 203 -0.12 12.68 18.61
CA GLN A 203 0.67 12.39 19.80
C GLN A 203 1.68 11.26 19.56
N GLU A 204 1.28 10.24 18.79
CA GLU A 204 2.14 9.14 18.38
C GLU A 204 3.36 9.66 17.57
N GLU A 205 3.13 10.51 16.57
CA GLU A 205 4.19 11.12 15.75
C GLU A 205 5.15 11.99 16.58
N LEU A 206 4.61 12.84 17.45
CA LEU A 206 5.40 13.69 18.33
C LEU A 206 6.25 12.85 19.30
N TYR A 207 5.72 11.72 19.75
CA TYR A 207 6.47 10.77 20.57
C TYR A 207 7.63 10.19 19.78
N VAL A 208 7.41 9.68 18.58
CA VAL A 208 8.47 9.17 17.70
C VAL A 208 9.56 10.22 17.48
N LYS A 209 9.17 11.44 17.10
CA LYS A 209 10.10 12.58 16.94
C LYS A 209 10.96 12.80 18.19
N ASN A 210 10.35 12.74 19.39
CA ASN A 210 11.07 12.92 20.65
C ASN A 210 12.03 11.74 20.92
N GLN A 211 11.59 10.49 20.73
CA GLN A 211 12.43 9.31 20.91
C GLN A 211 13.65 9.31 19.96
N VAL A 212 13.43 9.70 18.72
CA VAL A 212 14.52 9.86 17.73
C VAL A 212 15.59 10.83 18.24
N LYS A 213 15.18 11.98 18.81
CA LYS A 213 16.14 12.94 19.39
C LYS A 213 16.87 12.36 20.60
N GLU A 214 16.20 11.59 21.43
CA GLU A 214 16.83 10.93 22.60
C GLU A 214 17.80 9.82 22.16
N LEU A 215 17.47 9.06 21.14
CA LEU A 215 18.37 8.04 20.60
C LEU A 215 19.63 8.65 20.00
N LEU A 216 19.48 9.78 19.29
CA LEU A 216 20.63 10.50 18.76
C LEU A 216 21.58 10.99 19.88
N LYS A 217 21.03 11.48 21.00
CA LYS A 217 21.83 11.85 22.19
C LYS A 217 22.55 10.66 22.81
N LYS A 218 21.96 9.45 22.68
CA LYS A 218 22.59 8.18 23.12
C LYS A 218 23.62 7.64 22.12
N GLY A 219 23.89 8.37 21.02
CA GLY A 219 24.90 8.01 20.03
C GLY A 219 24.42 7.05 18.94
N ILE A 220 23.13 6.82 18.81
CA ILE A 220 22.56 6.04 17.71
C ILE A 220 22.33 7.00 16.53
N PRO A 221 23.01 6.81 15.38
CA PRO A 221 22.84 7.68 14.23
C PRO A 221 21.47 7.45 13.54
N TYR A 222 21.01 8.44 12.79
CA TYR A 222 19.71 8.37 12.09
C TYR A 222 19.60 7.17 11.15
N GLU A 223 20.67 6.79 10.49
CA GLU A 223 20.74 5.67 9.53
C GLU A 223 20.48 4.31 10.19
N GLU A 224 20.65 4.23 11.52
CA GLU A 224 20.36 3.05 12.33
C GLU A 224 18.97 3.07 12.97
N MET A 225 18.12 3.99 12.52
CA MET A 225 16.73 4.11 12.97
C MET A 225 15.78 3.90 11.81
N ALA A 226 14.68 3.17 12.06
CA ALA A 226 13.61 3.01 11.08
C ALA A 226 12.23 3.24 11.70
N VAL A 227 11.33 3.83 10.90
CA VAL A 227 9.90 3.92 11.21
C VAL A 227 9.14 3.14 10.14
N LEU A 228 8.34 2.20 10.57
CA LEU A 228 7.68 1.24 9.71
C LEU A 228 6.16 1.37 9.81
N TYR A 229 5.52 1.34 8.66
CA TYR A 229 4.08 1.40 8.48
C TYR A 229 3.58 0.22 7.64
N ARG A 230 2.30 -0.09 7.79
CA ARG A 230 1.66 -1.07 6.92
C ARG A 230 1.42 -0.52 5.51
N THR A 231 1.02 0.76 5.41
CA THR A 231 0.72 1.44 4.14
C THR A 231 1.46 2.76 4.03
N ASN A 232 1.70 3.23 2.82
CA ASN A 232 2.39 4.50 2.58
C ASN A 232 1.59 5.72 3.09
N SER A 233 0.27 5.65 3.10
CA SER A 233 -0.59 6.72 3.63
C SER A 233 -0.31 7.02 5.10
N GLY A 234 -0.06 5.98 5.92
CA GLY A 234 0.25 6.13 7.35
C GLY A 234 1.50 6.96 7.64
N ALA A 235 2.47 6.99 6.71
CA ALA A 235 3.73 7.72 6.91
C ALA A 235 3.61 9.25 6.74
N ARG A 236 2.55 9.74 6.12
CA ARG A 236 2.46 11.13 5.64
C ARG A 236 2.61 12.16 6.75
N PHE A 237 1.81 12.05 7.79
CA PHE A 237 1.82 13.02 8.88
C PHE A 237 3.14 13.02 9.66
N LEU A 238 3.77 11.83 9.81
CA LEU A 238 5.12 11.77 10.39
C LEU A 238 6.13 12.47 9.48
N VAL A 239 6.05 12.30 8.18
CA VAL A 239 6.93 12.99 7.23
C VAL A 239 6.79 14.50 7.35
N GLU A 240 5.56 15.04 7.42
CA GLU A 240 5.30 16.46 7.68
C GLU A 240 5.92 16.91 9.02
N THR A 241 5.75 16.12 10.07
CA THR A 241 6.36 16.38 11.38
C THR A 241 7.89 16.40 11.31
N LEU A 242 8.52 15.42 10.67
CA LEU A 242 9.98 15.37 10.53
C LEU A 242 10.52 16.55 9.72
N MET A 243 9.82 16.95 8.64
CA MET A 243 10.13 18.14 7.85
C MET A 243 10.06 19.41 8.70
N GLN A 244 8.98 19.60 9.44
CA GLN A 244 8.79 20.75 10.33
C GLN A 244 9.90 20.90 11.37
N TYR A 245 10.38 19.77 11.90
CA TYR A 245 11.46 19.74 12.89
C TYR A 245 12.86 19.57 12.29
N GLN A 246 13.00 19.62 10.97
CA GLN A 246 14.27 19.51 10.23
C GLN A 246 15.05 18.23 10.57
N ILE A 247 14.35 17.13 10.81
CA ILE A 247 14.96 15.82 11.06
C ILE A 247 15.17 15.12 9.71
N PRO A 248 16.39 14.72 9.35
CA PRO A 248 16.66 14.07 8.08
C PRO A 248 16.05 12.66 8.05
N PHE A 249 15.42 12.32 6.93
CA PHE A 249 14.84 11.00 6.70
C PHE A 249 15.04 10.54 5.25
N CYS A 250 14.96 9.24 5.04
CA CYS A 250 15.01 8.59 3.73
C CYS A 250 13.79 7.70 3.57
N MET A 251 13.01 7.90 2.52
CA MET A 251 11.88 7.03 2.20
C MET A 251 12.32 5.90 1.27
N ARG A 252 11.99 4.66 1.60
CA ARG A 252 12.22 3.54 0.68
C ARG A 252 11.13 3.43 -0.38
N ASP A 253 9.92 3.78 0.00
CA ASP A 253 8.76 3.76 -0.88
C ASP A 253 8.46 5.19 -1.33
N THR A 254 7.95 5.34 -2.55
CA THR A 254 7.46 6.64 -3.00
C THR A 254 6.17 6.97 -2.27
N LEU A 255 6.17 8.04 -1.49
CA LEU A 255 4.95 8.56 -0.87
C LEU A 255 4.02 9.10 -1.96
N PRO A 256 2.81 8.56 -2.09
CA PRO A 256 1.86 9.16 -3.00
C PRO A 256 1.52 10.57 -2.51
N ASN A 257 1.61 11.55 -3.40
CA ASN A 257 1.20 12.91 -3.06
C ASN A 257 -0.33 12.95 -3.00
N LEU A 258 -0.90 13.16 -1.81
CA LEU A 258 -2.35 13.27 -1.62
C LEU A 258 -2.97 14.29 -2.56
N TYR A 259 -2.30 15.43 -2.75
CA TYR A 259 -2.82 16.52 -3.58
C TYR A 259 -2.78 16.23 -5.08
N GLU A 260 -2.07 15.17 -5.51
CA GLU A 260 -2.10 14.66 -6.88
C GLU A 260 -3.17 13.58 -7.09
N HIS A 261 -3.78 13.08 -5.99
CA HIS A 261 -4.89 12.13 -6.07
C HIS A 261 -6.10 12.77 -6.77
N TRP A 262 -6.81 11.99 -7.61
CA TRP A 262 -7.91 12.54 -8.43
C TRP A 262 -9.03 13.18 -7.61
N ILE A 263 -9.39 12.62 -6.44
CA ILE A 263 -10.36 13.19 -5.50
C ILE A 263 -9.90 14.56 -5.00
N ALA A 264 -8.63 14.66 -4.57
CA ALA A 264 -8.07 15.92 -4.10
C ALA A 264 -8.05 16.98 -5.21
N GLN A 265 -7.72 16.56 -6.42
CA GLN A 265 -7.74 17.44 -7.59
C GLN A 265 -9.15 17.93 -7.94
N ASP A 266 -10.18 17.09 -7.76
CA ASP A 266 -11.58 17.51 -7.94
C ASP A 266 -11.97 18.57 -6.92
N VAL A 267 -11.65 18.35 -5.65
CA VAL A 267 -11.91 19.31 -4.55
C VAL A 267 -11.14 20.62 -4.79
N ILE A 268 -9.87 20.55 -5.19
CA ILE A 268 -9.06 21.74 -5.52
C ILE A 268 -9.68 22.50 -6.70
N SER A 269 -10.21 21.79 -7.72
CA SER A 269 -10.91 22.43 -8.85
C SER A 269 -12.18 23.13 -8.41
N TYR A 270 -12.99 22.56 -7.54
CA TYR A 270 -14.14 23.23 -6.94
C TYR A 270 -13.75 24.55 -6.25
N ILE A 271 -12.72 24.51 -5.43
CA ILE A 271 -12.24 25.69 -4.70
C ILE A 271 -11.68 26.73 -5.65
N ARG A 272 -10.89 26.35 -6.66
CA ARG A 272 -10.36 27.28 -7.67
C ARG A 272 -11.47 27.98 -8.44
N ILE A 273 -12.50 27.25 -8.87
CA ILE A 273 -13.65 27.82 -9.56
C ILE A 273 -14.41 28.77 -8.62
N ALA A 274 -14.60 28.41 -7.34
CA ALA A 274 -15.20 29.28 -6.34
C ALA A 274 -14.39 30.58 -6.14
N MET A 275 -13.05 30.51 -6.24
CA MET A 275 -12.17 31.67 -6.18
C MET A 275 -12.15 32.52 -7.46
N GLY A 276 -12.81 32.08 -8.53
CA GLY A 276 -12.94 32.87 -9.76
C GLY A 276 -12.23 32.27 -10.97
N GLU A 277 -11.58 31.11 -10.86
CA GLU A 277 -11.03 30.38 -12.02
C GLU A 277 -12.17 29.98 -12.97
N ARG A 278 -11.97 30.16 -14.26
CA ARG A 278 -12.98 29.92 -15.29
C ARG A 278 -12.49 29.04 -16.42
N SER A 279 -11.32 28.42 -16.28
CA SER A 279 -10.78 27.58 -17.33
C SER A 279 -11.65 26.34 -17.60
N ARG A 280 -11.80 26.00 -18.87
CA ARG A 280 -12.51 24.81 -19.33
C ARG A 280 -12.01 23.55 -18.63
N ARG A 281 -10.72 23.48 -18.36
CA ARG A 281 -10.08 22.31 -17.71
C ARG A 281 -10.68 22.03 -16.32
N GLU A 282 -10.80 23.07 -15.50
CA GLU A 282 -11.32 22.93 -14.12
C GLU A 282 -12.81 22.57 -14.15
N PHE A 283 -13.61 23.17 -15.04
CA PHE A 283 -15.02 22.84 -15.19
C PHE A 283 -15.24 21.41 -15.68
N LEU A 284 -14.50 20.93 -16.70
CA LEU A 284 -14.58 19.55 -17.19
C LEU A 284 -14.33 18.53 -16.09
N ARG A 285 -13.51 18.89 -15.10
CA ARG A 285 -13.19 18.00 -13.99
C ARG A 285 -14.38 17.80 -13.06
N ILE A 286 -15.12 18.87 -12.73
CA ILE A 286 -16.15 18.82 -11.69
C ILE A 286 -17.61 18.82 -12.23
N MET A 287 -17.83 19.12 -13.51
CA MET A 287 -19.16 19.38 -14.06
C MET A 287 -20.19 18.28 -13.78
N ASN A 288 -19.73 17.04 -13.77
CA ASN A 288 -20.58 15.85 -13.51
C ASN A 288 -20.05 15.01 -12.32
N ARG A 289 -19.49 15.68 -11.29
CA ARG A 289 -19.02 15.06 -10.05
C ARG A 289 -19.48 15.84 -8.83
N PRO A 290 -20.70 15.65 -8.31
CA PRO A 290 -21.72 14.64 -8.68
C PRO A 290 -22.35 14.90 -10.05
N ASN A 291 -23.08 13.85 -10.53
CA ASN A 291 -23.65 13.87 -11.85
C ASN A 291 -24.73 14.95 -12.02
N ARG A 292 -24.47 15.90 -12.94
CA ARG A 292 -25.38 16.99 -13.29
C ARG A 292 -25.90 16.90 -14.73
N TYR A 293 -25.43 15.89 -15.49
CA TYR A 293 -25.78 15.65 -16.89
C TYR A 293 -25.38 16.80 -17.85
N PHE A 294 -24.35 17.56 -17.51
CA PHE A 294 -23.80 18.56 -18.43
C PHE A 294 -23.11 17.90 -19.61
N SER A 295 -23.43 18.36 -20.84
CA SER A 295 -22.67 17.98 -22.04
C SER A 295 -21.30 18.64 -22.06
N ARG A 296 -20.32 17.96 -22.61
CA ARG A 296 -19.01 18.55 -22.88
C ARG A 296 -19.07 19.68 -23.91
N ASP A 297 -20.07 19.65 -24.79
CA ASP A 297 -20.30 20.68 -25.81
C ASP A 297 -20.74 22.01 -25.19
N ALA A 298 -21.35 21.99 -24.01
CA ALA A 298 -21.67 23.19 -23.27
C ALA A 298 -20.43 23.92 -22.72
N LEU A 299 -19.28 23.28 -22.76
CA LEU A 299 -17.98 23.82 -22.30
C LEU A 299 -17.02 23.97 -23.51
N ASP A 300 -17.47 24.42 -24.66
CA ASP A 300 -16.62 24.50 -25.85
C ASP A 300 -15.62 25.67 -25.78
N ASP A 301 -15.96 26.73 -25.05
CA ASP A 301 -15.09 27.88 -24.83
C ASP A 301 -13.94 27.57 -23.86
N ALA A 302 -12.77 28.18 -24.09
CA ALA A 302 -11.61 28.07 -23.21
C ALA A 302 -11.88 28.63 -21.79
N GLN A 303 -12.74 29.66 -21.70
CA GLN A 303 -13.23 30.28 -20.47
C GLN A 303 -14.73 30.03 -20.35
N VAL A 304 -15.14 29.39 -19.29
CA VAL A 304 -16.54 29.02 -19.04
C VAL A 304 -17.24 30.12 -18.23
N SER A 305 -18.42 30.56 -18.71
CA SER A 305 -19.30 31.47 -17.96
C SER A 305 -20.62 30.77 -17.62
N PHE A 306 -21.18 31.12 -16.47
CA PHE A 306 -22.51 30.60 -16.08
C PHE A 306 -23.62 31.13 -17.01
N GLU A 307 -23.48 32.34 -17.52
CA GLU A 307 -24.37 32.90 -18.54
C GLU A 307 -24.34 32.09 -19.84
N GLY A 308 -23.14 31.73 -20.32
CA GLY A 308 -22.97 30.88 -21.49
C GLY A 308 -23.57 29.49 -21.32
N LEU A 309 -23.40 28.91 -20.10
CA LEU A 309 -24.04 27.63 -19.76
C LEU A 309 -25.56 27.73 -19.79
N ARG A 310 -26.17 28.79 -19.20
CA ARG A 310 -27.61 29.02 -19.23
C ARG A 310 -28.11 29.20 -20.68
N TRP A 311 -27.38 29.96 -21.49
CA TRP A 311 -27.71 30.14 -22.90
C TRP A 311 -27.69 28.82 -23.68
N PHE A 312 -26.69 27.98 -23.45
CA PHE A 312 -26.63 26.66 -24.12
C PHE A 312 -27.81 25.75 -23.76
N TYR A 313 -28.36 25.89 -22.56
CA TYR A 313 -29.46 25.09 -22.05
C TYR A 313 -30.78 25.88 -21.93
N GLU A 314 -30.93 26.99 -22.65
CA GLU A 314 -32.11 27.89 -22.53
C GLU A 314 -33.48 27.22 -22.72
N GLU A 315 -33.53 26.13 -23.51
CA GLU A 315 -34.75 25.36 -23.73
C GLU A 315 -34.99 24.26 -22.64
N LYS A 316 -34.13 24.18 -21.60
CA LYS A 316 -34.17 23.10 -20.58
C LYS A 316 -34.14 23.69 -19.18
N ASP A 317 -35.21 24.16 -18.65
CA ASP A 317 -35.35 24.79 -17.32
C ASP A 317 -34.65 23.98 -16.23
N TRP A 318 -34.85 22.67 -16.20
CA TRP A 318 -34.23 21.78 -15.21
C TRP A 318 -32.69 21.75 -15.28
N MET A 319 -32.10 22.10 -16.43
CA MET A 319 -30.64 22.25 -16.56
C MET A 319 -30.18 23.60 -16.03
N CYS A 320 -30.98 24.66 -16.27
CA CYS A 320 -30.73 25.98 -15.71
C CYS A 320 -30.77 25.94 -14.18
N ASP A 321 -31.74 25.23 -13.58
CA ASP A 321 -31.81 25.03 -12.11
C ASP A 321 -30.52 24.38 -11.56
N ARG A 322 -29.94 23.41 -12.28
CA ARG A 322 -28.68 22.77 -11.89
C ARG A 322 -27.47 23.69 -12.01
N ILE A 323 -27.47 24.56 -13.01
CA ILE A 323 -26.44 25.58 -13.18
C ILE A 323 -26.51 26.59 -12.04
N ASP A 324 -27.73 27.06 -11.71
CA ASP A 324 -27.97 27.99 -10.61
C ASP A 324 -27.55 27.38 -9.26
N LYS A 325 -27.89 26.11 -9.04
CA LYS A 325 -27.45 25.39 -7.84
C LYS A 325 -25.93 25.27 -7.75
N LEU A 326 -25.25 24.98 -8.86
CA LEU A 326 -23.79 24.91 -8.89
C LEU A 326 -23.17 26.28 -8.58
N GLU A 327 -23.72 27.37 -9.15
CA GLU A 327 -23.23 28.72 -8.90
C GLU A 327 -23.46 29.14 -7.45
N GLU A 328 -24.59 28.80 -6.84
CA GLU A 328 -24.90 29.00 -5.43
C GLU A 328 -23.91 28.26 -4.52
N ASP A 329 -23.66 26.99 -4.81
CA ASP A 329 -22.73 26.14 -4.07
C ASP A 329 -21.30 26.74 -4.10
N LEU A 330 -20.83 27.19 -5.28
CA LEU A 330 -19.53 27.83 -5.44
C LEU A 330 -19.43 29.16 -4.69
N ASN A 331 -20.50 29.95 -4.69
CA ASN A 331 -20.57 31.21 -3.92
C ASN A 331 -20.54 30.96 -2.40
N THR A 332 -21.12 29.85 -1.96
CA THR A 332 -21.09 29.41 -0.57
C THR A 332 -19.68 28.95 -0.17
N LEU A 333 -19.01 28.16 -1.01
CA LEU A 333 -17.62 27.72 -0.80
C LEU A 333 -16.66 28.88 -0.61
N LYS A 334 -16.80 29.95 -1.38
CA LYS A 334 -15.92 31.13 -1.34
C LYS A 334 -15.82 31.77 0.04
N ARG A 335 -16.83 31.58 0.89
CA ARG A 335 -16.93 32.21 2.24
C ARG A 335 -16.43 31.29 3.36
N MET A 336 -16.04 30.05 3.03
CA MET A 336 -15.63 29.04 3.99
C MET A 336 -14.12 29.00 4.20
N THR A 337 -13.70 28.41 5.32
CA THR A 337 -12.31 27.96 5.48
C THR A 337 -12.04 26.74 4.60
N PRO A 338 -10.77 26.42 4.28
CA PRO A 338 -10.46 25.24 3.47
C PRO A 338 -11.08 23.94 4.04
N TYR A 339 -10.98 23.72 5.35
CA TYR A 339 -11.61 22.57 6.03
C TYR A 339 -13.14 22.57 5.86
N GLY A 340 -13.78 23.71 6.08
CA GLY A 340 -15.23 23.85 5.92
C GLY A 340 -15.68 23.61 4.48
N ALA A 341 -14.93 24.13 3.50
CA ALA A 341 -15.21 23.93 2.07
C ALA A 341 -15.11 22.47 1.64
N ILE A 342 -14.08 21.75 2.10
CA ILE A 342 -13.94 20.31 1.77
C ILE A 342 -15.14 19.52 2.32
N ASN A 343 -15.56 19.77 3.56
CA ASN A 343 -16.73 19.11 4.14
C ASN A 343 -18.02 19.52 3.43
N TYR A 344 -18.17 20.76 2.99
CA TYR A 344 -19.33 21.18 2.21
C TYR A 344 -19.37 20.51 0.83
N ILE A 345 -18.23 20.40 0.14
CA ILE A 345 -18.12 19.63 -1.11
C ILE A 345 -18.55 18.18 -0.86
N ARG A 346 -18.05 17.58 0.21
CA ARG A 346 -18.33 16.20 0.56
C ARG A 346 -19.82 15.95 0.80
N TYR A 347 -20.44 16.71 1.70
CA TYR A 347 -21.80 16.48 2.19
C TYR A 347 -22.83 17.39 1.56
N GLY A 348 -22.56 18.68 1.43
CA GLY A 348 -23.50 19.70 0.94
C GLY A 348 -23.72 19.63 -0.57
N ILE A 349 -22.65 19.50 -1.34
CA ILE A 349 -22.70 19.33 -2.79
C ILE A 349 -23.06 17.87 -3.17
N GLY A 350 -22.83 16.90 -2.26
CA GLY A 350 -23.13 15.49 -2.49
C GLY A 350 -21.99 14.72 -3.19
N TYR A 351 -20.75 15.16 -3.03
CA TYR A 351 -19.61 14.48 -3.65
C TYR A 351 -19.39 13.06 -3.05
N GLU A 352 -19.74 12.84 -1.77
CA GLU A 352 -19.64 11.52 -1.13
C GLU A 352 -20.59 10.50 -1.80
N GLU A 353 -21.80 10.91 -2.20
CA GLU A 353 -22.70 10.02 -2.93
C GLU A 353 -22.15 9.65 -4.32
N TYR A 354 -21.54 10.62 -5.00
CA TYR A 354 -20.81 10.34 -6.24
C TYR A 354 -19.69 9.30 -6.02
N LEU A 355 -18.92 9.41 -4.93
CA LEU A 355 -17.88 8.44 -4.60
C LEU A 355 -18.44 7.05 -4.32
N LYS A 356 -19.62 6.93 -3.68
CA LYS A 356 -20.33 5.65 -3.48
C LYS A 356 -20.75 5.02 -4.81
N GLU A 357 -21.35 5.82 -5.70
CA GLU A 357 -21.73 5.36 -7.02
C GLU A 357 -20.52 4.88 -7.84
N TYR A 358 -19.44 5.66 -7.82
CA TYR A 358 -18.18 5.31 -8.46
C TYR A 358 -17.59 4.01 -7.89
N ALA A 359 -17.55 3.87 -6.56
CA ALA A 359 -17.06 2.66 -5.90
C ALA A 359 -17.87 1.42 -6.29
N GLY A 360 -19.21 1.55 -6.34
CA GLY A 360 -20.09 0.48 -6.78
C GLY A 360 -19.84 0.07 -8.25
N TYR A 361 -19.68 1.06 -9.14
CA TYR A 361 -19.34 0.80 -10.54
C TYR A 361 -17.96 0.10 -10.68
N ARG A 362 -16.98 0.50 -9.88
CA ARG A 362 -15.63 -0.06 -9.90
C ARG A 362 -15.47 -1.33 -9.08
N LYS A 363 -16.48 -1.73 -8.31
CA LYS A 363 -16.45 -2.85 -7.36
C LYS A 363 -15.34 -2.73 -6.30
N ILE A 364 -15.03 -1.49 -5.89
CA ILE A 364 -14.11 -1.18 -4.80
C ILE A 364 -14.89 -0.75 -3.55
N LYS A 365 -14.23 -0.72 -2.40
CA LYS A 365 -14.87 -0.24 -1.16
C LYS A 365 -14.93 1.28 -1.15
N ALA A 366 -16.11 1.84 -0.91
CA ALA A 366 -16.31 3.29 -0.85
C ALA A 366 -15.49 3.94 0.29
N GLU A 367 -15.27 3.19 1.37
CA GLU A 367 -14.48 3.62 2.52
C GLU A 367 -13.07 4.06 2.14
N GLU A 368 -12.44 3.39 1.16
CA GLU A 368 -11.09 3.75 0.68
C GLU A 368 -11.08 5.16 0.05
N LEU A 369 -12.14 5.53 -0.66
CA LEU A 369 -12.29 6.86 -1.24
C LEU A 369 -12.62 7.92 -0.19
N PHE A 370 -13.39 7.51 0.84
CA PHE A 370 -13.73 8.40 1.95
C PHE A 370 -12.51 8.73 2.82
N GLU A 371 -11.58 7.77 2.99
CA GLU A 371 -10.31 8.00 3.69
C GLU A 371 -9.51 9.12 3.01
N VAL A 372 -9.45 9.14 1.68
CA VAL A 372 -8.78 10.21 0.93
C VAL A 372 -9.43 11.58 1.18
N MET A 373 -10.77 11.63 1.22
CA MET A 373 -11.50 12.87 1.55
C MET A 373 -11.22 13.32 2.99
N GLU A 374 -11.17 12.38 3.92
CA GLU A 374 -10.88 12.67 5.33
C GLU A 374 -9.46 13.20 5.50
N GLU A 375 -8.46 12.53 4.92
CA GLU A 375 -7.07 12.98 4.92
C GLU A 375 -6.93 14.38 4.32
N LEU A 376 -7.64 14.66 3.22
CA LEU A 376 -7.63 15.96 2.59
C LEU A 376 -8.24 17.05 3.50
N ALA A 377 -9.36 16.76 4.15
CA ALA A 377 -10.00 17.67 5.09
C ALA A 377 -9.06 17.99 6.26
N LEU A 378 -8.42 16.98 6.83
CA LEU A 378 -7.47 17.16 7.93
C LEU A 378 -6.25 17.97 7.53
N SER A 379 -5.70 17.74 6.34
CA SER A 379 -4.58 18.52 5.83
C SER A 379 -4.90 20.02 5.70
N ALA A 380 -6.19 20.32 5.57
CA ALA A 380 -6.69 21.70 5.49
C ALA A 380 -7.06 22.30 6.87
N LYS A 381 -7.12 21.45 7.92
CA LYS A 381 -7.48 21.87 9.30
C LYS A 381 -6.37 22.76 9.88
N GLY A 382 -6.65 24.00 10.10
CA GLY A 382 -5.69 24.98 10.62
C GLY A 382 -5.41 26.13 9.67
N PHE A 383 -5.71 25.98 8.39
CA PHE A 383 -5.64 27.08 7.43
C PHE A 383 -6.92 27.91 7.47
N LYS A 384 -6.74 29.22 7.53
CA LYS A 384 -7.86 30.19 7.56
C LYS A 384 -8.24 30.68 6.17
N SER A 385 -7.32 30.64 5.21
CA SER A 385 -7.52 31.08 3.84
C SER A 385 -7.15 29.98 2.83
N PHE A 386 -7.78 30.00 1.65
CA PHE A 386 -7.41 29.11 0.54
C PHE A 386 -6.00 29.39 0.01
N SER A 387 -5.58 30.66 0.02
CA SER A 387 -4.24 31.04 -0.45
C SER A 387 -3.15 30.39 0.39
N ASP A 388 -3.27 30.43 1.73
CA ASP A 388 -2.31 29.80 2.64
C ASP A 388 -2.27 28.29 2.45
N TRP A 389 -3.44 27.66 2.26
CA TRP A 389 -3.52 26.23 2.01
C TRP A 389 -2.91 25.85 0.66
N PHE A 390 -3.10 26.61 -0.40
CA PHE A 390 -2.48 26.37 -1.71
C PHE A 390 -0.95 26.54 -1.67
N VAL A 391 -0.45 27.54 -0.93
CA VAL A 391 1.01 27.69 -0.72
C VAL A 391 1.56 26.44 -0.03
N HIS A 392 0.89 25.96 1.03
CA HIS A 392 1.28 24.73 1.71
C HIS A 392 1.30 23.50 0.76
N ILE A 393 0.28 23.37 -0.11
CA ILE A 393 0.22 22.28 -1.12
C ILE A 393 1.43 22.33 -2.05
N GLU A 394 1.80 23.52 -2.53
CA GLU A 394 2.95 23.70 -3.42
C GLU A 394 4.27 23.40 -2.71
N GLU A 395 4.46 23.92 -1.51
CA GLU A 395 5.66 23.68 -0.68
C GLU A 395 5.83 22.19 -0.37
N TYR A 396 4.76 21.53 0.07
CA TYR A 396 4.76 20.09 0.36
C TYR A 396 5.09 19.27 -0.89
N THR A 397 4.47 19.58 -2.02
CA THR A 397 4.71 18.91 -3.30
C THR A 397 6.17 19.08 -3.76
N GLN A 398 6.70 20.28 -3.61
CA GLN A 398 8.09 20.58 -3.95
C GLN A 398 9.06 19.82 -3.03
N GLN A 399 8.81 19.80 -1.73
CA GLN A 399 9.63 19.08 -0.75
C GLN A 399 9.64 17.57 -1.04
N LEU A 400 8.50 16.95 -1.36
CA LEU A 400 8.44 15.55 -1.76
C LEU A 400 9.29 15.27 -3.01
N LYS A 401 9.24 16.14 -4.02
CA LYS A 401 10.04 16.00 -5.25
C LYS A 401 11.54 16.14 -4.97
N GLU A 402 11.92 17.06 -4.10
CA GLU A 402 13.33 17.25 -3.68
C GLU A 402 13.84 16.06 -2.87
N GLN A 403 13.03 15.54 -1.96
CA GLN A 403 13.36 14.34 -1.20
C GLN A 403 13.55 13.14 -2.15
N ALA A 404 12.67 12.92 -3.10
CA ALA A 404 12.81 11.85 -4.08
C ALA A 404 14.11 11.97 -4.91
N LYS A 405 14.57 13.19 -5.20
CA LYS A 405 15.85 13.43 -5.89
C LYS A 405 17.05 13.19 -4.97
N LYS A 406 17.01 13.64 -3.71
CA LYS A 406 18.08 13.45 -2.71
C LYS A 406 18.27 11.98 -2.35
N GLN A 407 17.20 11.17 -2.30
CA GLN A 407 17.26 9.72 -2.08
C GLN A 407 18.15 8.98 -3.08
N ALA A 408 18.27 9.49 -4.30
CA ALA A 408 19.14 8.92 -5.31
C ALA A 408 20.64 9.14 -5.03
N SER A 409 20.98 10.12 -4.18
CA SER A 409 22.38 10.56 -3.95
C SER A 409 22.92 10.38 -2.53
N GLU A 410 22.09 10.46 -1.48
CA GLU A 410 22.53 10.41 -0.08
C GLU A 410 21.59 9.59 0.82
N LYS A 411 22.08 8.46 1.32
CA LYS A 411 21.37 7.62 2.31
C LYS A 411 21.57 8.12 3.76
N LYS A 412 21.38 9.41 4.02
CA LYS A 412 21.56 9.98 5.36
C LYS A 412 20.23 10.40 5.95
N GLY A 413 19.78 9.68 6.98
CA GLY A 413 18.55 10.00 7.69
C GLY A 413 17.81 8.76 8.19
N ILE A 414 16.72 8.97 8.92
CA ILE A 414 15.84 7.91 9.42
C ILE A 414 15.19 7.21 8.25
N THR A 415 15.23 5.89 8.22
CA THR A 415 14.51 5.12 7.20
C THR A 415 13.02 5.10 7.50
N ILE A 416 12.20 5.59 6.57
CA ILE A 416 10.73 5.44 6.59
C ILE A 416 10.35 4.46 5.49
N SER A 417 9.62 3.40 5.85
CA SER A 417 9.32 2.32 4.92
C SER A 417 8.03 1.61 5.27
N THR A 418 7.42 0.98 4.27
CA THR A 418 6.40 -0.02 4.53
C THR A 418 7.04 -1.31 5.07
N LEU A 419 6.24 -2.09 5.80
CA LEU A 419 6.65 -3.40 6.31
C LEU A 419 7.09 -4.37 5.20
N HIS A 420 6.54 -4.24 3.99
CA HIS A 420 6.95 -5.06 2.84
C HIS A 420 8.33 -4.68 2.30
N SER A 421 8.60 -3.37 2.19
CA SER A 421 9.83 -2.88 1.57
C SER A 421 11.04 -2.94 2.48
N ILE A 422 10.84 -3.19 3.80
CA ILE A 422 11.91 -3.25 4.78
C ILE A 422 12.56 -4.64 4.87
N LYS A 423 11.96 -5.68 4.27
CA LYS A 423 12.51 -7.04 4.29
C LYS A 423 13.97 -7.03 3.80
N GLY A 424 14.84 -7.77 4.49
CA GLY A 424 16.26 -7.85 4.20
C GLY A 424 17.14 -6.77 4.87
N LEU A 425 16.54 -5.74 5.50
CA LEU A 425 17.28 -4.73 6.25
C LEU A 425 17.19 -4.97 7.77
N GLU A 426 18.04 -4.26 8.53
CA GLU A 426 18.06 -4.29 9.99
C GLU A 426 18.58 -2.99 10.56
N PHE A 427 18.06 -2.60 11.74
CA PHE A 427 18.34 -1.31 12.38
C PHE A 427 18.54 -1.48 13.88
N ASP A 428 19.30 -0.59 14.50
CA ASP A 428 19.45 -0.58 15.95
C ASP A 428 18.13 -0.22 16.66
N ALA A 429 17.34 0.67 16.07
CA ALA A 429 16.09 1.15 16.62
C ALA A 429 14.96 1.11 15.58
N VAL A 430 13.83 0.48 15.91
CA VAL A 430 12.66 0.35 15.03
C VAL A 430 11.42 0.83 15.75
N PHE A 431 10.63 1.65 15.06
CA PHE A 431 9.30 2.08 15.46
C PHE A 431 8.27 1.44 14.52
N LEU A 432 7.35 0.68 15.08
CA LEU A 432 6.17 0.15 14.36
C LEU A 432 5.00 1.04 14.72
N MET A 433 4.49 1.79 13.76
CA MET A 433 3.40 2.75 13.97
C MET A 433 2.07 2.23 13.41
N ASP A 434 0.98 2.82 13.91
CA ASP A 434 -0.37 2.46 13.49
C ASP A 434 -0.70 0.97 13.71
N VAL A 435 -0.26 0.39 14.82
CA VAL A 435 -0.54 -1.02 15.13
C VAL A 435 -1.96 -1.16 15.67
N ASN A 436 -2.91 -0.81 14.81
CA ASN A 436 -4.34 -0.81 15.06
C ASN A 436 -5.07 -1.81 14.16
N GLU A 437 -6.21 -2.31 14.63
CA GLU A 437 -7.13 -3.12 13.82
C GLU A 437 -7.58 -2.32 12.57
N GLY A 438 -7.54 -2.97 11.40
CA GLY A 438 -7.81 -2.31 10.13
C GLY A 438 -6.58 -1.68 9.47
N SER A 439 -5.56 -1.30 10.24
CA SER A 439 -4.25 -0.90 9.71
C SER A 439 -3.30 -2.09 9.68
N LEU A 440 -3.11 -2.78 10.80
CA LEU A 440 -2.31 -3.98 10.94
C LEU A 440 -2.98 -4.95 11.94
N PRO A 441 -3.74 -5.98 11.49
CA PRO A 441 -3.87 -6.40 10.08
C PRO A 441 -4.63 -5.39 9.22
N TYR A 442 -4.30 -5.39 7.92
CA TYR A 442 -4.95 -4.52 6.96
C TYR A 442 -6.42 -4.92 6.76
N HIS A 443 -7.32 -3.97 6.65
CA HIS A 443 -8.77 -4.20 6.59
C HIS A 443 -9.23 -5.11 5.42
N LYS A 444 -8.40 -5.30 4.39
CA LYS A 444 -8.68 -6.23 3.29
C LYS A 444 -8.33 -7.69 3.64
N ALA A 445 -7.59 -7.93 4.72
CA ALA A 445 -7.25 -9.27 5.19
C ALA A 445 -8.43 -9.87 5.98
N VAL A 446 -9.34 -10.54 5.28
CA VAL A 446 -10.58 -11.09 5.86
C VAL A 446 -10.56 -12.61 6.01
N THR A 447 -9.66 -13.32 5.32
CA THR A 447 -9.51 -14.77 5.44
C THR A 447 -8.44 -15.11 6.46
N GLU A 448 -8.52 -16.31 7.06
CA GLU A 448 -7.50 -16.80 7.98
C GLU A 448 -6.10 -16.77 7.36
N SER A 449 -5.96 -17.22 6.12
CA SER A 449 -4.70 -17.19 5.39
C SER A 449 -4.15 -15.77 5.22
N SER A 450 -5.01 -14.79 4.92
CA SER A 450 -4.59 -13.38 4.79
C SER A 450 -4.22 -12.75 6.13
N ILE A 451 -4.91 -13.13 7.22
CA ILE A 451 -4.54 -12.70 8.58
C ILE A 451 -3.19 -13.28 9.00
N GLU A 452 -2.94 -14.55 8.69
CA GLU A 452 -1.63 -15.17 8.95
C GLU A 452 -0.50 -14.49 8.17
N GLU A 453 -0.75 -14.07 6.91
CA GLU A 453 0.23 -13.30 6.12
C GLU A 453 0.49 -11.92 6.75
N GLU A 454 -0.55 -11.20 7.18
CA GLU A 454 -0.40 -9.93 7.89
C GLU A 454 0.37 -10.10 9.22
N ARG A 455 0.19 -11.23 9.92
CA ARG A 455 0.96 -11.52 11.13
C ARG A 455 2.44 -11.82 10.81
N ARG A 456 2.74 -12.51 9.70
CA ARG A 456 4.11 -12.65 9.20
C ARG A 456 4.72 -11.29 8.86
N LEU A 457 3.94 -10.40 8.26
CA LEU A 457 4.38 -9.05 7.95
C LEU A 457 4.74 -8.26 9.23
N PHE A 458 3.91 -8.37 10.27
CA PHE A 458 4.20 -7.77 11.56
C PHE A 458 5.46 -8.40 12.20
N TYR A 459 5.58 -9.72 12.16
CA TYR A 459 6.78 -10.45 12.60
C TYR A 459 8.04 -9.98 11.88
N VAL A 460 7.97 -9.79 10.55
CA VAL A 460 9.09 -9.23 9.76
C VAL A 460 9.46 -7.84 10.29
N GLY A 461 8.48 -6.97 10.54
CA GLY A 461 8.74 -5.64 11.11
C GLY A 461 9.46 -5.70 12.47
N ILE A 462 8.98 -6.53 13.38
CA ILE A 462 9.57 -6.75 14.72
C ILE A 462 11.03 -7.21 14.58
N THR A 463 11.29 -8.17 13.72
CA THR A 463 12.62 -8.78 13.53
C THR A 463 13.63 -7.90 12.79
N ARG A 464 13.23 -6.69 12.39
CA ARG A 464 14.17 -5.69 11.84
C ARG A 464 14.95 -4.97 12.94
N ALA A 465 14.47 -5.00 14.18
CA ALA A 465 15.11 -4.36 15.32
C ALA A 465 16.26 -5.20 15.89
N ARG A 466 17.42 -4.58 16.13
CA ARG A 466 18.55 -5.20 16.81
C ARG A 466 18.55 -4.94 18.32
N LYS A 467 18.25 -3.69 18.76
CA LYS A 467 18.43 -3.27 20.16
C LYS A 467 17.18 -2.65 20.78
N PHE A 468 16.44 -1.84 20.01
CA PHE A 468 15.29 -1.07 20.49
C PHE A 468 14.09 -1.29 19.59
N LEU A 469 12.96 -1.57 20.20
CA LEU A 469 11.70 -1.75 19.49
C LEU A 469 10.58 -1.00 20.20
N TRP A 470 9.86 -0.19 19.44
CA TRP A 470 8.61 0.45 19.83
C TRP A 470 7.47 -0.06 18.97
N ILE A 471 6.35 -0.41 19.61
CA ILE A 471 5.10 -0.79 18.98
C ILE A 471 4.05 0.21 19.47
N LEU A 472 3.56 1.02 18.55
CA LEU A 472 2.76 2.19 18.84
C LEU A 472 1.38 2.07 18.19
N TYR A 473 0.34 2.54 18.90
CA TYR A 473 -1.02 2.57 18.38
C TYR A 473 -1.79 3.75 18.94
N ALA A 474 -2.75 4.26 18.16
CA ALA A 474 -3.63 5.34 18.56
C ALA A 474 -5.01 4.79 19.01
N LYS A 475 -5.65 5.43 19.98
CA LYS A 475 -7.03 5.13 20.40
C LYS A 475 -8.06 5.76 19.50
N ASN A 476 -7.73 6.89 18.90
CA ASN A 476 -8.63 7.63 18.04
C ASN A 476 -7.91 8.11 16.77
N ARG A 477 -8.64 8.10 15.67
CA ARG A 477 -8.21 8.76 14.41
C ARG A 477 -9.43 9.44 13.81
N HIS A 478 -9.32 10.75 13.52
CA HIS A 478 -10.38 11.52 12.87
C HIS A 478 -11.74 11.43 13.60
N ASP A 479 -11.70 11.59 14.93
CA ASP A 479 -12.88 11.48 15.81
C ASP A 479 -13.56 10.08 15.79
N LYS A 480 -12.88 9.07 15.22
CA LYS A 480 -13.28 7.65 15.28
C LYS A 480 -12.42 6.91 16.26
N GLU A 481 -13.05 6.12 17.12
CA GLU A 481 -12.37 5.19 18.02
C GLU A 481 -11.71 4.07 17.21
N LEU A 482 -10.43 3.80 17.50
CA LEU A 482 -9.66 2.72 16.92
C LEU A 482 -9.45 1.59 17.92
N GLU A 483 -9.55 0.37 17.46
CA GLU A 483 -9.20 -0.81 18.25
C GLU A 483 -7.70 -1.09 18.11
N VAL A 484 -7.08 -1.55 19.22
CA VAL A 484 -5.71 -2.06 19.15
C VAL A 484 -5.65 -3.31 18.26
N SER A 485 -4.55 -3.50 17.58
CA SER A 485 -4.34 -4.68 16.73
C SER A 485 -4.58 -5.98 17.48
N ARG A 486 -5.35 -6.90 16.86
CA ARG A 486 -5.53 -8.25 17.39
C ARG A 486 -4.21 -8.99 17.62
N PHE A 487 -3.17 -8.67 16.86
CA PHE A 487 -1.87 -9.30 17.02
C PHE A 487 -1.22 -9.04 18.38
N LEU A 488 -1.54 -7.91 19.01
CA LEU A 488 -1.09 -7.59 20.36
C LEU A 488 -1.97 -8.25 21.43
N THR A 489 -3.28 -8.36 21.20
CA THR A 489 -4.19 -8.96 22.16
C THR A 489 -4.14 -10.49 22.14
N GLU A 490 -4.04 -11.13 20.98
CA GLU A 490 -3.92 -12.58 20.83
C GLU A 490 -2.63 -13.11 21.47
N SER A 491 -1.52 -12.41 21.27
CA SER A 491 -0.23 -12.77 21.86
C SER A 491 -0.09 -12.38 23.34
N GLY A 492 -1.15 -11.85 23.97
CA GLY A 492 -1.17 -11.48 25.39
C GLY A 492 -0.27 -10.29 25.74
N LEU A 493 0.13 -9.48 24.77
CA LEU A 493 0.98 -8.30 24.95
C LEU A 493 0.22 -7.08 25.44
N VAL A 494 -1.06 -7.00 25.09
CA VAL A 494 -2.01 -6.00 25.57
C VAL A 494 -3.29 -6.71 26.00
N LEU A 495 -3.85 -6.32 27.13
CA LEU A 495 -5.14 -6.85 27.58
C LEU A 495 -6.26 -6.30 26.69
N LYS A 496 -7.18 -7.16 26.30
CA LYS A 496 -8.38 -6.75 25.58
C LYS A 496 -9.25 -5.93 26.55
N GLU A 497 -9.50 -4.66 26.26
CA GLU A 497 -10.46 -3.87 27.02
C GLU A 497 -11.85 -4.52 26.87
N GLU A 498 -12.44 -4.96 28.00
CA GLU A 498 -13.83 -5.40 28.00
C GLU A 498 -14.70 -4.18 27.68
N LYS A 499 -15.27 -4.14 26.47
CA LYS A 499 -16.32 -3.16 26.17
C LYS A 499 -17.49 -3.47 27.11
N ASP A 500 -17.66 -2.65 28.14
CA ASP A 500 -18.88 -2.65 28.93
C ASP A 500 -20.07 -2.62 27.98
N LYS A 501 -20.77 -3.73 27.87
CA LYS A 501 -22.06 -3.82 27.18
C LYS A 501 -23.04 -2.93 27.95
N LYS A 502 -22.98 -1.62 27.73
CA LYS A 502 -24.11 -0.76 28.09
C LYS A 502 -25.29 -1.19 27.20
N LYS A 503 -26.20 -1.90 27.88
CA LYS A 503 -27.54 -2.22 27.43
C LYS A 503 -28.32 -0.96 27.03
#